data_31c9603f66d417b762ec90ba65608273
#
_entry.id   31c9603f66d417b762ec90ba65608273
#
_cell.length_a   1.000
_cell.length_b   1.000
_cell.length_c   1.000
_cell.angle_alpha   90.00
_cell.angle_beta   90.00
_cell.angle_gamma   90.00
#
_symmetry.space_group_name_H-M   'P 1'
#
loop_
_entity.id
_entity.type
_entity.pdbx_description
1 polymer ?
#
loop_
_entity_poly.entity_id
_entity_poly.type
_entity_poly.pdbx_seq_one_letter_code
_entity_poly.pdbx_strand_id
1 'polypeptide(L)'
;MYCIKCGVELADSEKVCPLCGTRVFHPDLPCGQAESPYPPDVSPRVEDVSRAGVLFVLTVLFLLPAVISVLCDWRLSGGIVWSGYVVGGLVLLYTTVVLPLWFKRPNPVIFVPVDFVVIGVYLLYINCATHGHWFMSFALPVTGTAMVLVTA
;
A
#
# COMPACT_ATOMS: atom_id res chain seq x y z
N MET A 1 -20.50 27.36 37.74
CA MET A 1 -21.55 27.79 36.76
C MET A 1 -22.46 26.63 36.39
N TYR A 2 -23.66 26.91 35.82
CA TYR A 2 -24.62 25.85 35.47
C TYR A 2 -24.83 25.77 33.97
N CYS A 3 -24.96 24.55 33.47
CA CYS A 3 -25.27 24.36 32.05
C CYS A 3 -26.71 24.79 31.76
N ILE A 4 -26.90 25.68 30.78
CA ILE A 4 -28.24 26.20 30.41
C ILE A 4 -29.16 25.15 29.78
N LYS A 5 -28.63 24.00 29.31
CA LYS A 5 -29.40 22.95 28.65
C LYS A 5 -29.79 21.82 29.59
N CYS A 6 -28.90 21.36 30.45
CA CYS A 6 -29.17 20.21 31.34
C CYS A 6 -29.14 20.57 32.84
N GLY A 7 -28.85 21.83 33.22
CA GLY A 7 -28.88 22.30 34.59
C GLY A 7 -27.77 21.76 35.52
N VAL A 8 -26.82 21.05 35.00
CA VAL A 8 -25.72 20.49 35.79
C VAL A 8 -24.76 21.58 36.19
N GLU A 9 -24.27 21.52 37.41
CA GLU A 9 -23.21 22.40 37.90
C GLU A 9 -21.87 22.01 37.25
N LEU A 10 -21.23 22.99 36.65
CA LEU A 10 -19.96 22.85 35.97
C LEU A 10 -18.90 23.66 36.70
N ALA A 11 -17.66 23.14 36.69
CA ALA A 11 -16.54 23.93 37.16
C ALA A 11 -16.35 25.15 36.24
N ASP A 12 -15.83 26.24 36.78
CA ASP A 12 -15.66 27.50 36.04
C ASP A 12 -14.63 27.41 34.90
N SER A 13 -13.84 26.34 34.89
CA SER A 13 -12.84 26.04 33.84
C SER A 13 -13.40 25.32 32.61
N GLU A 14 -14.64 24.76 32.72
CA GLU A 14 -15.20 23.92 31.65
C GLU A 14 -15.81 24.75 30.52
N LYS A 15 -15.35 24.47 29.30
CA LYS A 15 -15.82 25.15 28.06
C LYS A 15 -16.98 24.41 27.39
N VAL A 16 -17.20 23.15 27.76
CA VAL A 16 -18.19 22.27 27.15
C VAL A 16 -18.80 21.42 28.28
N CYS A 17 -20.10 21.31 28.32
CA CYS A 17 -20.77 20.44 29.28
C CYS A 17 -20.50 18.96 28.94
N PRO A 18 -19.93 18.15 29.86
CA PRO A 18 -19.58 16.75 29.59
C PRO A 18 -20.81 15.87 29.39
N LEU A 19 -22.00 16.26 29.89
CA LEU A 19 -23.23 15.49 29.80
C LEU A 19 -24.01 15.72 28.50
N CYS A 20 -24.10 16.97 28.04
CA CYS A 20 -24.94 17.30 26.87
C CYS A 20 -24.16 17.89 25.67
N GLY A 21 -22.83 18.07 25.77
CA GLY A 21 -22.01 18.60 24.72
C GLY A 21 -22.25 20.08 24.38
N THR A 22 -23.04 20.80 25.16
CA THR A 22 -23.36 22.22 24.94
C THR A 22 -22.15 23.06 25.31
N ARG A 23 -21.74 23.98 24.43
CA ARG A 23 -20.66 24.96 24.73
C ARG A 23 -21.17 25.93 25.81
N VAL A 24 -20.33 26.16 26.80
CA VAL A 24 -20.61 27.09 27.90
C VAL A 24 -19.78 28.35 27.65
N PHE A 25 -20.43 29.50 27.71
CA PHE A 25 -19.78 30.79 27.58
C PHE A 25 -19.62 31.40 28.96
N HIS A 26 -18.41 31.75 29.32
CA HIS A 26 -18.10 32.50 30.55
C HIS A 26 -17.44 33.82 30.16
N PRO A 27 -18.03 34.98 30.51
CA PRO A 27 -17.56 36.27 30.06
C PRO A 27 -16.19 36.68 30.64
N ASP A 28 -15.82 36.15 31.78
CA ASP A 28 -14.62 36.52 32.52
C ASP A 28 -13.41 35.58 32.23
N LEU A 29 -13.64 34.46 31.47
CA LEU A 29 -12.57 33.56 31.09
C LEU A 29 -11.95 34.07 29.77
N PRO A 30 -10.66 34.41 29.76
CA PRO A 30 -9.99 34.73 28.52
C PRO A 30 -10.10 33.57 27.52
N CYS A 31 -10.51 33.86 26.30
CA CYS A 31 -10.60 32.87 25.18
C CYS A 31 -9.22 32.39 24.70
N GLY A 32 -8.24 32.28 25.58
CA GLY A 32 -6.88 31.86 25.31
C GLY A 32 -6.58 30.58 26.09
N GLN A 33 -6.24 29.56 25.34
CA GLN A 33 -5.50 28.36 25.73
C GLN A 33 -5.49 28.06 27.24
N ALA A 34 -6.60 27.53 27.78
CA ALA A 34 -6.50 26.82 29.05
C ALA A 34 -5.60 25.63 28.78
N GLU A 35 -4.39 25.65 29.32
CA GLU A 35 -3.59 24.44 29.45
C GLU A 35 -4.47 23.38 30.09
N SER A 36 -4.75 22.34 29.34
CA SER A 36 -5.52 21.23 29.87
C SER A 36 -4.76 20.68 31.09
N PRO A 37 -5.40 20.54 32.26
CA PRO A 37 -4.72 19.99 33.44
C PRO A 37 -4.30 18.54 33.25
N TYR A 38 -4.71 17.93 32.17
CA TYR A 38 -4.27 16.60 31.75
C TYR A 38 -3.05 16.74 30.84
N PRO A 39 -2.00 15.92 31.05
CA PRO A 39 -0.92 15.87 30.11
C PRO A 39 -1.49 15.59 28.72
N PRO A 40 -0.94 16.20 27.65
CA PRO A 40 -1.38 15.93 26.29
C PRO A 40 -1.38 14.43 26.09
N ASP A 41 -2.48 13.93 25.54
CA ASP A 41 -2.69 12.50 25.34
C ASP A 41 -1.48 11.95 24.57
N VAL A 42 -0.53 11.39 25.32
CA VAL A 42 0.63 10.69 24.78
C VAL A 42 0.15 9.30 24.38
N SER A 43 -0.83 9.27 23.49
CA SER A 43 -1.01 8.06 22.71
C SER A 43 0.37 7.76 22.11
N PRO A 44 0.95 6.55 22.33
CA PRO A 44 2.20 6.21 21.70
C PRO A 44 1.97 6.45 20.22
N ARG A 45 2.57 7.52 19.71
CA ARG A 45 2.57 7.81 18.28
C ARG A 45 3.19 6.56 17.68
N VAL A 46 2.33 5.69 17.16
CA VAL A 46 2.79 4.62 16.27
C VAL A 46 3.57 5.42 15.22
N GLU A 47 4.91 5.35 15.31
CA GLU A 47 5.76 6.09 14.40
C GLU A 47 5.22 5.77 13.02
N ASP A 48 4.76 6.78 12.32
CA ASP A 48 4.24 6.62 10.97
C ASP A 48 5.37 5.97 10.19
N VAL A 49 5.25 4.65 10.01
CA VAL A 49 6.25 3.87 9.28
C VAL A 49 6.40 4.55 7.94
N SER A 50 7.54 5.17 7.72
CA SER A 50 7.73 6.02 6.56
C SER A 50 7.48 5.15 5.32
N ARG A 51 6.56 5.56 4.48
CA ARG A 51 6.20 4.85 3.25
C ARG A 51 7.44 4.51 2.43
N ALA A 52 8.41 5.43 2.39
CA ALA A 52 9.69 5.22 1.75
C ALA A 52 10.48 4.05 2.37
N GLY A 53 10.45 3.89 3.69
CA GLY A 53 11.09 2.78 4.39
C GLY A 53 10.47 1.43 4.02
N VAL A 54 9.13 1.36 3.98
CA VAL A 54 8.42 0.14 3.57
C VAL A 54 8.76 -0.22 2.13
N LEU A 55 8.71 0.74 1.21
CA LEU A 55 9.05 0.52 -0.20
C LEU A 55 10.49 0.06 -0.37
N PHE A 56 11.42 0.66 0.37
CA PHE A 56 12.82 0.25 0.33
C PHE A 56 13.00 -1.20 0.79
N VAL A 57 12.43 -1.57 1.94
CA VAL A 57 12.50 -2.94 2.46
C VAL A 57 11.89 -3.94 1.49
N LEU A 58 10.71 -3.65 0.94
CA LEU A 58 10.07 -4.50 -0.05
C LEU A 58 10.93 -4.65 -1.31
N THR A 59 11.49 -3.55 -1.83
CA THR A 59 12.35 -3.60 -3.01
C THR A 59 13.59 -4.47 -2.77
N VAL A 60 14.25 -4.32 -1.62
CA VAL A 60 15.40 -5.17 -1.25
C VAL A 60 14.99 -6.63 -1.11
N LEU A 61 13.82 -6.90 -0.52
CA LEU A 61 13.28 -8.26 -0.34
C LEU A 61 13.08 -8.98 -1.68
N PHE A 62 12.67 -8.28 -2.73
CA PHE A 62 12.53 -8.85 -4.07
C PHE A 62 13.85 -8.89 -4.85
N LEU A 63 14.69 -7.87 -4.69
CA LEU A 63 15.96 -7.76 -5.40
C LEU A 63 16.97 -8.85 -4.97
N LEU A 64 17.07 -9.11 -3.66
CA LEU A 64 18.02 -10.08 -3.11
C LEU A 64 17.86 -11.48 -3.73
N PRO A 65 16.70 -12.12 -3.70
CA PRO A 65 16.51 -13.45 -4.29
C PRO A 65 16.69 -13.44 -5.81
N ALA A 66 16.36 -12.34 -6.49
CA ALA A 66 16.61 -12.20 -7.93
C ALA A 66 18.10 -12.25 -8.25
N VAL A 67 18.90 -11.46 -7.53
CA VAL A 67 20.36 -11.43 -7.72
C VAL A 67 20.99 -12.79 -7.37
N ILE A 68 20.58 -13.40 -6.25
CA ILE A 68 21.09 -14.72 -5.84
C ILE A 68 20.77 -15.77 -6.91
N SER A 69 19.52 -15.79 -7.41
CA SER A 69 19.11 -16.74 -8.46
C SER A 69 19.97 -16.63 -9.72
N VAL A 70 20.22 -15.40 -10.19
CA VAL A 70 21.04 -15.16 -11.37
C VAL A 70 22.49 -15.57 -11.14
N LEU A 71 23.07 -15.25 -9.98
CA LEU A 71 24.45 -15.62 -9.65
C LEU A 71 24.61 -17.13 -9.51
N CYS A 72 23.66 -17.81 -8.88
CA CYS A 72 23.67 -19.27 -8.78
C CYS A 72 23.57 -19.94 -10.15
N ASP A 73 22.64 -19.48 -11.00
CA ASP A 73 22.46 -20.04 -12.33
C ASP A 73 23.72 -19.84 -13.19
N TRP A 74 24.29 -18.63 -13.16
CA TRP A 74 25.54 -18.37 -13.87
C TRP A 74 26.69 -19.28 -13.42
N ARG A 75 26.80 -19.51 -12.09
CA ARG A 75 27.87 -20.36 -11.55
C ARG A 75 27.67 -21.84 -11.85
N LEU A 76 26.43 -22.31 -11.88
CA LEU A 76 26.11 -23.73 -12.07
C LEU A 76 25.96 -24.11 -13.55
N SER A 77 25.33 -23.26 -14.35
CA SER A 77 24.94 -23.55 -15.73
C SER A 77 25.81 -22.83 -16.75
N GLY A 78 26.67 -21.88 -16.32
CA GLY A 78 27.46 -21.04 -17.22
C GLY A 78 26.64 -20.02 -18.02
N GLY A 79 25.36 -19.88 -17.77
CA GLY A 79 24.44 -18.95 -18.44
C GLY A 79 23.12 -18.79 -17.69
N ILE A 80 22.21 -18.03 -18.30
CA ILE A 80 20.86 -17.81 -17.75
C ILE A 80 19.95 -18.90 -18.31
N VAL A 81 19.68 -19.96 -17.53
CA VAL A 81 18.85 -21.11 -17.93
C VAL A 81 17.53 -21.12 -17.16
N TRP A 82 17.58 -21.23 -15.83
CA TRP A 82 16.40 -21.32 -14.99
C TRP A 82 16.12 -20.03 -14.21
N SER A 83 17.13 -19.20 -13.96
CA SER A 83 16.98 -17.95 -13.21
C SER A 83 16.03 -16.96 -13.90
N GLY A 84 15.90 -17.01 -15.22
CA GLY A 84 14.96 -16.19 -15.97
C GLY A 84 13.50 -16.42 -15.57
N TYR A 85 13.11 -17.67 -15.25
CA TYR A 85 11.77 -17.97 -14.75
C TYR A 85 11.53 -17.40 -13.37
N VAL A 86 12.53 -17.50 -12.49
CA VAL A 86 12.45 -16.97 -11.12
C VAL A 86 12.38 -15.44 -11.14
N VAL A 87 13.28 -14.80 -11.89
CA VAL A 87 13.30 -13.34 -12.01
C VAL A 87 12.01 -12.81 -12.63
N GLY A 88 11.51 -13.44 -13.69
CA GLY A 88 10.24 -13.07 -14.31
C GLY A 88 9.06 -13.16 -13.34
N GLY A 89 8.98 -14.23 -12.54
CA GLY A 89 7.98 -14.38 -11.49
C GLY A 89 8.12 -13.32 -10.38
N LEU A 90 9.34 -12.99 -9.96
CA LEU A 90 9.59 -11.94 -8.98
C LEU A 90 9.22 -10.55 -9.51
N VAL A 91 9.50 -10.25 -10.77
CA VAL A 91 9.09 -9.00 -11.43
C VAL A 91 7.57 -8.90 -11.48
N LEU A 92 6.88 -9.98 -11.82
CA LEU A 92 5.43 -10.03 -11.82
C LEU A 92 4.84 -9.75 -10.43
N LEU A 93 5.34 -10.41 -9.39
CA LEU A 93 4.92 -10.17 -8.01
C LEU A 93 5.25 -8.74 -7.56
N TYR A 94 6.39 -8.21 -7.95
CA TYR A 94 6.78 -6.84 -7.63
C TYR A 94 5.83 -5.82 -8.27
N THR A 95 5.48 -5.98 -9.54
CA THR A 95 4.53 -5.08 -10.22
C THR A 95 3.15 -5.14 -9.59
N THR A 96 2.64 -6.31 -9.26
CA THR A 96 1.31 -6.47 -8.67
C THR A 96 1.23 -5.94 -7.24
N VAL A 97 2.27 -6.15 -6.41
CA VAL A 97 2.23 -5.81 -4.99
C VAL A 97 2.86 -4.46 -4.69
N VAL A 98 4.05 -4.20 -5.22
CA VAL A 98 4.87 -3.04 -4.82
C VAL A 98 4.58 -1.82 -5.69
N LEU A 99 4.33 -2.01 -6.99
CA LEU A 99 4.08 -0.89 -7.90
C LEU A 99 2.88 -0.02 -7.48
N PRO A 100 1.72 -0.56 -7.06
CA PRO A 100 0.60 0.27 -6.57
C PRO A 100 0.95 1.06 -5.31
N LEU A 101 1.84 0.55 -4.45
CA LEU A 101 2.28 1.23 -3.24
C LEU A 101 3.15 2.46 -3.50
N TRP A 102 3.74 2.59 -4.70
CA TRP A 102 4.50 3.79 -5.09
C TRP A 102 3.62 5.02 -5.29
N PHE A 103 2.33 4.81 -5.57
CA PHE A 103 1.39 5.88 -5.83
C PHE A 103 0.56 6.19 -4.57
N LYS A 104 0.33 7.47 -4.28
CA LYS A 104 -0.50 7.89 -3.15
C LYS A 104 -1.98 7.52 -3.33
N ARG A 105 -2.44 7.45 -4.58
CA ARG A 105 -3.81 7.06 -4.95
C ARG A 105 -3.72 6.15 -6.18
N PRO A 106 -3.54 4.84 -5.99
CA PRO A 106 -3.51 3.91 -7.11
C PRO A 106 -4.90 3.82 -7.74
N ASN A 107 -4.98 4.11 -9.04
CA ASN A 107 -6.20 3.91 -9.81
C ASN A 107 -6.24 2.46 -10.33
N PRO A 108 -7.16 1.62 -9.87
CA PRO A 108 -7.21 0.21 -10.26
C PRO A 108 -7.39 0.03 -11.77
N VAL A 109 -8.09 0.96 -12.43
CA VAL A 109 -8.31 0.96 -13.88
C VAL A 109 -7.00 1.00 -14.68
N ILE A 110 -5.93 1.56 -14.13
CA ILE A 110 -4.61 1.64 -14.79
C ILE A 110 -3.74 0.44 -14.40
N PHE A 111 -3.75 0.05 -13.12
CA PHE A 111 -2.86 -1.00 -12.63
C PHE A 111 -3.28 -2.40 -13.08
N VAL A 112 -4.58 -2.68 -13.14
CA VAL A 112 -5.08 -3.98 -13.63
C VAL A 112 -4.62 -4.25 -15.08
N PRO A 113 -4.80 -3.36 -16.06
CA PRO A 113 -4.26 -3.58 -17.41
C PRO A 113 -2.73 -3.75 -17.43
N VAL A 114 -1.99 -2.99 -16.62
CA VAL A 114 -0.53 -3.12 -16.53
C VAL A 114 -0.14 -4.51 -16.06
N ASP A 115 -0.79 -5.06 -15.02
CA ASP A 115 -0.54 -6.41 -14.53
C ASP A 115 -0.81 -7.46 -15.61
N PHE A 116 -1.91 -7.34 -16.37
CA PHE A 116 -2.19 -8.25 -17.48
C PHE A 116 -1.14 -8.17 -18.59
N VAL A 117 -0.63 -6.98 -18.90
CA VAL A 117 0.47 -6.83 -19.86
C VAL A 117 1.74 -7.52 -19.36
N VAL A 118 2.10 -7.34 -18.08
CA VAL A 118 3.27 -7.98 -17.48
C VAL A 118 3.13 -9.51 -17.47
N ILE A 119 1.94 -10.03 -17.15
CA ILE A 119 1.62 -11.46 -17.25
C ILE A 119 1.80 -11.95 -18.69
N GLY A 120 1.27 -11.22 -19.67
CA GLY A 120 1.39 -11.56 -21.09
C GLY A 120 2.85 -11.61 -21.56
N VAL A 121 3.67 -10.63 -21.17
CA VAL A 121 5.10 -10.59 -21.46
C VAL A 121 5.83 -11.76 -20.80
N TYR A 122 5.50 -12.08 -19.57
CA TYR A 122 6.11 -13.21 -18.87
C TYR A 122 5.75 -14.56 -19.51
N LEU A 123 4.50 -14.76 -19.91
CA LEU A 123 4.07 -15.95 -20.63
C LEU A 123 4.72 -16.06 -22.02
N LEU A 124 4.89 -14.92 -22.70
CA LEU A 124 5.64 -14.86 -23.97
C LEU A 124 7.11 -15.29 -23.77
N TYR A 125 7.75 -14.79 -22.71
CA TYR A 125 9.12 -15.20 -22.36
C TYR A 125 9.20 -16.72 -22.14
N ILE A 126 8.29 -17.32 -21.38
CA ILE A 126 8.24 -18.76 -21.15
C ILE A 126 8.05 -19.52 -22.48
N ASN A 127 7.15 -19.04 -23.34
CA ASN A 127 6.91 -19.66 -24.65
C ASN A 127 8.17 -19.63 -25.54
N CYS A 128 8.90 -18.53 -25.55
CA CYS A 128 10.17 -18.43 -26.28
C CYS A 128 11.25 -19.34 -25.69
N ALA A 129 11.37 -19.39 -24.36
CA ALA A 129 12.36 -20.21 -23.67
C ALA A 129 12.10 -21.73 -23.82
N THR A 130 10.84 -22.12 -23.91
CA THR A 130 10.44 -23.54 -24.10
C THR A 130 10.28 -23.93 -25.58
N HIS A 131 10.52 -23.00 -26.51
CA HIS A 131 10.24 -23.19 -27.95
C HIS A 131 8.80 -23.66 -28.23
N GLY A 132 7.86 -23.24 -27.38
CA GLY A 132 6.45 -23.61 -27.49
C GLY A 132 5.72 -22.76 -28.54
N HIS A 133 4.59 -23.27 -29.04
CA HIS A 133 3.68 -22.53 -29.95
C HIS A 133 2.32 -22.25 -29.30
N TRP A 134 2.20 -22.51 -28.00
CA TRP A 134 0.92 -22.43 -27.26
C TRP A 134 0.51 -20.99 -26.88
N PHE A 135 1.45 -20.03 -26.91
CA PHE A 135 1.18 -18.65 -26.50
C PHE A 135 0.09 -18.00 -27.33
N MET A 136 0.16 -18.06 -28.65
CA MET A 136 -0.86 -17.48 -29.54
C MET A 136 -2.21 -18.20 -29.46
N SER A 137 -2.20 -19.51 -29.19
CA SER A 137 -3.41 -20.33 -29.21
C SER A 137 -4.18 -20.27 -27.90
N PHE A 138 -3.50 -20.14 -26.76
CA PHE A 138 -4.14 -20.21 -25.43
C PHE A 138 -3.84 -19.02 -24.56
N ALA A 139 -2.58 -18.63 -24.39
CA ALA A 139 -2.19 -17.60 -23.42
C ALA A 139 -2.74 -16.22 -23.79
N LEU A 140 -2.59 -15.80 -25.03
CA LEU A 140 -3.02 -14.48 -25.50
C LEU A 140 -4.54 -14.30 -25.46
N PRO A 141 -5.39 -15.23 -25.97
CA PRO A 141 -6.84 -15.07 -25.87
C PRO A 141 -7.34 -15.15 -24.41
N VAL A 142 -6.77 -16.00 -23.58
CA VAL A 142 -7.19 -16.12 -22.17
C VAL A 142 -6.83 -14.86 -21.37
N THR A 143 -5.62 -14.36 -21.50
CA THR A 143 -5.20 -13.12 -20.80
C THR A 143 -5.97 -11.91 -21.33
N GLY A 144 -6.20 -11.82 -22.66
CA GLY A 144 -6.96 -10.74 -23.26
C GLY A 144 -8.42 -10.72 -22.83
N THR A 145 -9.09 -11.88 -22.83
CA THR A 145 -10.49 -11.96 -22.36
C THR A 145 -10.62 -11.69 -20.86
N ALA A 146 -9.68 -12.19 -20.03
CA ALA A 146 -9.66 -11.90 -18.61
C ALA A 146 -9.45 -10.41 -18.33
N MET A 147 -8.53 -9.76 -19.05
CA MET A 147 -8.31 -8.32 -18.95
C MET A 147 -9.58 -7.53 -19.24
N VAL A 148 -10.30 -7.85 -20.33
CA VAL A 148 -11.55 -7.16 -20.70
C VAL A 148 -12.62 -7.38 -19.64
N LEU A 149 -12.78 -8.59 -19.12
CA LEU A 149 -13.79 -8.91 -18.11
C LEU A 149 -13.54 -8.19 -16.77
N VAL A 150 -12.27 -7.99 -16.40
CA VAL A 150 -11.92 -7.32 -15.13
C VAL A 150 -11.96 -5.80 -15.24
N THR A 151 -11.77 -5.25 -16.44
CA THR A 151 -11.77 -3.79 -16.69
C THR A 151 -13.12 -3.23 -17.15
N ALA A 152 -14.07 -4.08 -17.54
CA ALA A 152 -15.43 -3.69 -17.92
C ALA A 152 -16.34 -3.50 -16.71
#